data_12ee77858c4c91ad43e3d05a6ec52273
#
_entry.id   12ee77858c4c91ad43e3d05a6ec52273
#
_cell.length_a   1.000
_cell.length_b   1.000
_cell.length_c   1.000
_cell.angle_alpha   90.00
_cell.angle_beta   90.00
_cell.angle_gamma   90.00
#
_symmetry.space_group_name_H-M   'P 1'
#
loop_
_entity.id
_entity.type
_entity.pdbx_description
1 polymer ?
#
loop_
_entity_poly.entity_id
_entity_poly.type
_entity_poly.pdbx_seq_one_letter_code
_entity_poly.pdbx_strand_id
1 'polypeptide(L)'
;MNRLELFNILQPIVKSVTGVSTVILANQVQSDGTGIPSPSGEYITIEPKQSVAQRGQANIHRNTSATPLSLDVDVRAQIIVEVDINVYRGVDAISRVSRLQECNKRPDVSSALRTNKLGWQRVSTPNNLTRMQSGNPEQRAQCYVYLYYETTDAVTINSIESASYGIEYEDGTVVATGSVPD
;
A
#
# COMPACT_ATOMS: atom_id res chain seq x y z
N MET A 1 -3.70 5.72 0.43
CA MET A 1 -3.39 5.54 -1.01
C MET A 1 -4.56 4.83 -1.67
N ASN A 2 -5.13 5.42 -2.72
CA ASN A 2 -6.26 4.83 -3.43
C ASN A 2 -5.79 3.98 -4.64
N ARG A 3 -6.74 3.24 -5.25
CA ARG A 3 -6.47 2.32 -6.37
C ARG A 3 -5.84 3.02 -7.59
N LEU A 4 -6.32 4.22 -7.92
CA LEU A 4 -5.83 4.97 -9.07
C LEU A 4 -4.43 5.57 -8.83
N GLU A 5 -4.18 6.08 -7.64
CA GLU A 5 -2.85 6.56 -7.23
C GLU A 5 -1.82 5.44 -7.35
N LEU A 6 -2.12 4.26 -6.81
CA LEU A 6 -1.21 3.12 -6.86
C LEU A 6 -0.97 2.66 -8.31
N PHE A 7 -2.02 2.64 -9.14
CA PHE A 7 -1.88 2.36 -10.56
C PHE A 7 -0.95 3.35 -11.26
N ASN A 8 -1.14 4.66 -11.02
CA ASN A 8 -0.34 5.71 -11.66
C ASN A 8 1.16 5.62 -11.29
N ILE A 9 1.47 5.16 -10.07
CA ILE A 9 2.85 4.92 -9.64
C ILE A 9 3.43 3.67 -10.30
N LEU A 10 2.65 2.59 -10.38
CA LEU A 10 3.12 1.30 -10.88
C LEU A 10 3.18 1.22 -12.40
N GLN A 11 2.31 1.91 -13.12
CA GLN A 11 2.24 1.88 -14.57
C GLN A 11 3.59 2.14 -15.26
N PRO A 12 4.32 3.24 -14.96
CA PRO A 12 5.62 3.50 -15.61
C PRO A 12 6.67 2.47 -15.20
N ILE A 13 6.64 1.96 -13.98
CA ILE A 13 7.55 0.90 -13.50
C ILE A 13 7.32 -0.38 -14.30
N VAL A 14 6.09 -0.86 -14.35
CA VAL A 14 5.73 -2.10 -15.06
C VAL A 14 6.07 -1.97 -16.56
N LYS A 15 5.76 -0.83 -17.16
CA LYS A 15 6.11 -0.54 -18.57
C LYS A 15 7.61 -0.61 -18.81
N SER A 16 8.43 0.03 -17.96
CA SER A 16 9.88 0.02 -18.07
C SER A 16 10.49 -1.36 -17.86
N VAL A 17 9.98 -2.13 -16.91
CA VAL A 17 10.52 -3.46 -16.56
C VAL A 17 10.15 -4.52 -17.58
N THR A 18 8.90 -4.56 -18.00
CA THR A 18 8.39 -5.58 -18.93
C THR A 18 8.70 -5.27 -20.40
N GLY A 19 8.84 -3.98 -20.74
CA GLY A 19 8.99 -3.51 -22.10
C GLY A 19 7.68 -3.49 -22.90
N VAL A 20 6.53 -3.72 -22.26
CA VAL A 20 5.21 -3.65 -22.90
C VAL A 20 4.70 -2.21 -22.87
N SER A 21 4.39 -1.66 -24.05
CA SER A 21 4.01 -0.25 -24.18
C SER A 21 2.61 0.07 -23.63
N THR A 22 1.69 -0.89 -23.72
CA THR A 22 0.29 -0.72 -23.32
C THR A 22 0.06 -1.32 -21.93
N VAL A 23 -0.09 -0.47 -20.94
CA VAL A 23 -0.38 -0.86 -19.55
C VAL A 23 -1.62 -0.10 -19.09
N ILE A 24 -2.67 -0.83 -18.73
CA ILE A 24 -3.98 -0.29 -18.37
C ILE A 24 -4.42 -0.74 -16.99
N LEU A 25 -5.31 0.03 -16.37
CA LEU A 25 -5.97 -0.38 -15.14
C LEU A 25 -7.01 -1.46 -15.47
N ALA A 26 -7.05 -2.54 -14.70
CA ALA A 26 -8.04 -3.60 -14.89
C ALA A 26 -9.46 -3.16 -14.52
N ASN A 27 -10.45 -3.87 -15.05
CA ASN A 27 -11.86 -3.71 -14.68
C ASN A 27 -12.39 -2.26 -14.81
N GLN A 28 -11.98 -1.58 -15.88
CA GLN A 28 -12.53 -0.28 -16.21
C GLN A 28 -13.86 -0.44 -16.93
N VAL A 29 -14.80 0.41 -16.55
CA VAL A 29 -16.12 0.53 -17.20
C VAL A 29 -16.29 1.93 -17.75
N GLN A 30 -17.04 2.05 -18.82
CA GLN A 30 -17.48 3.34 -19.36
C GLN A 30 -18.56 3.96 -18.47
N SER A 31 -18.91 5.20 -18.72
CA SER A 31 -19.94 5.92 -17.95
C SER A 31 -21.32 5.27 -18.02
N ASP A 32 -21.57 4.48 -19.06
CA ASP A 32 -22.80 3.70 -19.26
C ASP A 32 -22.79 2.32 -18.60
N GLY A 33 -21.69 1.96 -17.89
CA GLY A 33 -21.51 0.67 -17.23
C GLY A 33 -20.98 -0.44 -18.14
N THR A 34 -20.75 -0.18 -19.43
CA THR A 34 -20.16 -1.17 -20.33
C THR A 34 -18.65 -1.31 -20.12
N GLY A 35 -18.12 -2.51 -20.33
CA GLY A 35 -16.68 -2.75 -20.23
C GLY A 35 -15.90 -2.05 -21.33
N ILE A 36 -14.73 -1.52 -21.02
CA ILE A 36 -13.82 -0.97 -22.03
C ILE A 36 -13.26 -2.12 -22.86
N PRO A 37 -13.27 -2.06 -24.19
CA PRO A 37 -12.72 -3.09 -25.05
C PRO A 37 -11.23 -3.32 -24.79
N SER A 38 -10.82 -4.59 -24.81
CA SER A 38 -9.41 -4.95 -24.66
C SER A 38 -8.58 -4.44 -25.84
N PRO A 39 -7.34 -3.96 -25.59
CA PRO A 39 -6.40 -3.59 -26.65
C PRO A 39 -6.18 -4.72 -27.66
N SER A 40 -5.88 -4.39 -28.91
CA SER A 40 -5.69 -5.40 -29.97
C SER A 40 -4.34 -6.11 -29.95
N GLY A 41 -3.30 -5.50 -29.34
CA GLY A 41 -1.95 -6.05 -29.27
C GLY A 41 -1.58 -6.63 -27.91
N GLU A 42 -0.27 -6.77 -27.65
CA GLU A 42 0.27 -7.12 -26.33
C GLU A 42 -0.06 -6.00 -25.33
N TYR A 43 -0.62 -6.36 -24.20
CA TYR A 43 -0.94 -5.38 -23.14
C TYR A 43 -0.86 -6.01 -21.75
N ILE A 44 -0.75 -5.15 -20.76
CA ILE A 44 -0.75 -5.52 -19.34
C ILE A 44 -1.92 -4.85 -18.65
N THR A 45 -2.59 -5.60 -17.78
CA THR A 45 -3.53 -5.03 -16.81
C THR A 45 -2.90 -5.02 -15.42
N ILE A 46 -3.10 -3.92 -14.71
CA ILE A 46 -2.75 -3.78 -13.29
C ILE A 46 -4.06 -3.63 -12.53
N GLU A 47 -4.26 -4.48 -11.53
CA GLU A 47 -5.39 -4.40 -10.62
C GLU A 47 -4.88 -4.26 -9.19
N PRO A 48 -4.73 -3.04 -8.66
CA PRO A 48 -4.51 -2.84 -7.25
C PRO A 48 -5.75 -3.30 -6.47
N LYS A 49 -5.56 -4.27 -5.60
CA LYS A 49 -6.60 -4.74 -4.69
C LYS A 49 -6.61 -3.88 -3.42
N GLN A 50 -7.59 -4.12 -2.58
CA GLN A 50 -7.58 -3.51 -1.24
C GLN A 50 -6.44 -4.09 -0.40
N SER A 51 -6.11 -3.43 0.70
CA SER A 51 -5.13 -3.93 1.66
C SER A 51 -5.50 -5.35 2.10
N VAL A 52 -4.52 -6.25 2.05
CA VAL A 52 -4.72 -7.66 2.42
C VAL A 52 -4.32 -7.94 3.86
N ALA A 53 -3.42 -7.13 4.43
CA ALA A 53 -2.95 -7.28 5.80
C ALA A 53 -2.31 -6.00 6.32
N GLN A 54 -2.27 -5.87 7.65
CA GLN A 54 -1.42 -4.93 8.35
C GLN A 54 -0.11 -5.64 8.73
N ARG A 55 1.03 -4.98 8.54
CA ARG A 55 2.32 -5.49 8.96
C ARG A 55 2.65 -5.03 10.37
N GLY A 56 2.51 -5.91 11.33
CA GLY A 56 2.78 -5.62 12.72
C GLY A 56 1.73 -4.74 13.38
N GLN A 57 2.05 -4.23 14.56
CA GLN A 57 1.20 -3.33 15.33
C GLN A 57 1.37 -1.89 14.84
N ALA A 58 0.33 -1.08 14.96
CA ALA A 58 0.42 0.35 14.71
C ALA A 58 1.34 1.02 15.74
N ASN A 59 2.12 1.99 15.27
CA ASN A 59 2.99 2.82 16.11
C ASN A 59 2.30 4.15 16.40
N ILE A 60 2.46 4.61 17.65
CA ILE A 60 1.93 5.88 18.11
C ILE A 60 3.09 6.87 18.18
N HIS A 61 2.99 7.96 17.38
CA HIS A 61 3.90 9.09 17.45
C HIS A 61 3.21 10.25 18.13
N ARG A 62 3.79 10.72 19.24
CA ARG A 62 3.28 11.86 19.99
C ARG A 62 3.87 13.13 19.40
N ASN A 63 3.01 14.07 19.06
CA ASN A 63 3.38 15.41 18.60
C ASN A 63 3.03 16.42 19.69
N THR A 64 3.82 17.49 19.78
CA THR A 64 3.48 18.58 20.71
C THR A 64 2.21 19.27 20.21
N SER A 65 1.17 19.28 21.03
CA SER A 65 -0.06 20.02 20.72
C SER A 65 0.10 21.50 21.06
N ALA A 66 -0.53 22.36 20.27
CA ALA A 66 -0.65 23.78 20.58
C ALA A 66 -1.76 24.07 21.61
N THR A 67 -2.62 23.07 21.89
CA THR A 67 -3.75 23.20 22.82
C THR A 67 -3.36 22.63 24.17
N PRO A 68 -3.44 23.38 25.27
CA PRO A 68 -3.21 22.86 26.62
C PRO A 68 -4.11 21.67 26.94
N LEU A 69 -3.62 20.71 27.72
CA LEU A 69 -4.32 19.49 28.15
C LEU A 69 -4.67 18.55 26.99
N SER A 70 -4.09 18.74 25.82
CA SER A 70 -4.27 17.85 24.68
C SER A 70 -2.94 17.41 24.09
N LEU A 71 -2.94 16.24 23.50
CA LEU A 71 -1.81 15.65 22.82
C LEU A 71 -2.23 15.25 21.41
N ASP A 72 -1.53 15.76 20.40
CA ASP A 72 -1.73 15.33 19.03
C ASP A 72 -0.92 14.06 18.77
N VAL A 73 -1.60 13.04 18.28
CA VAL A 73 -1.04 11.71 18.10
C VAL A 73 -1.23 11.26 16.66
N ASP A 74 -0.15 10.86 16.02
CA ASP A 74 -0.19 10.16 14.74
C ASP A 74 -0.15 8.65 14.99
N VAL A 75 -1.23 7.97 14.65
CA VAL A 75 -1.28 6.51 14.63
C VAL A 75 -0.83 6.03 13.25
N ARG A 76 0.34 5.41 13.18
CA ARG A 76 0.95 4.95 11.93
C ARG A 76 0.93 3.45 11.83
N ALA A 77 0.44 2.93 10.71
CA ALA A 77 0.42 1.50 10.43
C ALA A 77 0.99 1.20 9.05
N GLN A 78 1.74 0.10 8.93
CA GLN A 78 2.20 -0.42 7.65
C GLN A 78 1.15 -1.37 7.09
N ILE A 79 0.64 -1.05 5.91
CA ILE A 79 -0.39 -1.83 5.22
C ILE A 79 0.24 -2.56 4.04
N ILE A 80 -0.08 -3.85 3.92
CA ILE A 80 0.29 -4.66 2.76
C ILE A 80 -0.84 -4.61 1.76
N VAL A 81 -0.53 -4.21 0.53
CA VAL A 81 -1.45 -4.22 -0.60
C VAL A 81 -1.00 -5.24 -1.64
N GLU A 82 -1.96 -5.98 -2.17
CA GLU A 82 -1.75 -6.91 -3.28
C GLU A 82 -2.14 -6.23 -4.59
N VAL A 83 -1.29 -6.38 -5.60
CA VAL A 83 -1.52 -5.89 -6.95
C VAL A 83 -1.46 -7.07 -7.91
N ASP A 84 -2.56 -7.34 -8.59
CA ASP A 84 -2.64 -8.35 -9.64
C ASP A 84 -2.15 -7.77 -10.98
N ILE A 85 -1.15 -8.40 -11.58
CA ILE A 85 -0.59 -8.01 -12.86
C ILE A 85 -0.77 -9.15 -13.85
N ASN A 86 -1.51 -8.88 -14.92
CA ASN A 86 -1.75 -9.85 -15.98
C ASN A 86 -1.17 -9.32 -17.29
N VAL A 87 -0.38 -10.16 -17.96
CA VAL A 87 0.12 -9.93 -19.32
C VAL A 87 -0.71 -10.74 -20.29
N TYR A 88 -1.20 -10.08 -21.31
CA TYR A 88 -2.03 -10.68 -22.35
C TYR A 88 -1.36 -10.57 -23.70
N ARG A 89 -1.48 -11.63 -24.49
CA ARG A 89 -0.97 -11.70 -25.86
C ARG A 89 0.56 -11.53 -25.89
N GLY A 90 1.13 -11.32 -27.04
CA GLY A 90 2.57 -11.24 -27.21
C GLY A 90 3.19 -12.62 -27.41
N VAL A 91 4.51 -12.67 -27.55
CA VAL A 91 5.26 -13.90 -27.90
C VAL A 91 5.60 -14.73 -26.68
N ASP A 92 5.85 -14.09 -25.53
CA ASP A 92 6.28 -14.74 -24.28
C ASP A 92 5.80 -13.96 -23.04
N ALA A 93 4.53 -14.15 -22.69
CA ALA A 93 3.90 -13.49 -21.56
C ALA A 93 4.58 -13.85 -20.22
N ILE A 94 5.03 -15.09 -20.06
CA ILE A 94 5.66 -15.56 -18.83
C ILE A 94 7.01 -14.87 -18.59
N SER A 95 7.82 -14.69 -19.62
CA SER A 95 9.09 -13.99 -19.52
C SER A 95 8.90 -12.52 -19.16
N ARG A 96 7.84 -11.87 -19.69
CA ARG A 96 7.49 -10.50 -19.32
C ARG A 96 7.19 -10.35 -17.83
N VAL A 97 6.37 -11.24 -17.30
CA VAL A 97 6.00 -11.24 -15.87
C VAL A 97 7.21 -11.58 -14.98
N SER A 98 8.05 -12.54 -15.39
CA SER A 98 9.23 -12.94 -14.61
C SER A 98 10.21 -11.81 -14.35
N ARG A 99 10.29 -10.82 -15.24
CA ARG A 99 11.15 -9.62 -15.05
C ARG A 99 10.73 -8.79 -13.83
N LEU A 100 9.49 -8.91 -13.37
CA LEU A 100 9.02 -8.20 -12.19
C LEU A 100 9.56 -8.80 -10.88
N GLN A 101 10.01 -10.06 -10.87
CA GLN A 101 10.45 -10.73 -9.64
C GLN A 101 11.64 -10.03 -8.96
N GLU A 102 12.53 -9.45 -9.75
CA GLU A 102 13.75 -8.83 -9.26
C GLU A 102 13.86 -7.33 -9.63
N CYS A 103 12.80 -6.74 -10.11
CA CYS A 103 12.84 -5.38 -10.62
C CYS A 103 13.17 -4.33 -9.55
N ASN A 104 12.87 -4.61 -8.28
CA ASN A 104 13.19 -3.75 -7.15
C ASN A 104 14.70 -3.56 -6.93
N LYS A 105 15.56 -4.41 -7.51
CA LYS A 105 17.03 -4.25 -7.50
C LYS A 105 17.50 -3.16 -8.46
N ARG A 106 16.67 -2.76 -9.42
CA ARG A 106 16.99 -1.69 -10.37
C ARG A 106 16.95 -0.34 -9.65
N PRO A 107 17.98 0.52 -9.82
CA PRO A 107 18.04 1.81 -9.14
C PRO A 107 16.87 2.76 -9.50
N ASP A 108 16.41 2.75 -10.75
CA ASP A 108 15.28 3.56 -11.22
C ASP A 108 13.97 3.15 -10.54
N VAL A 109 13.70 1.84 -10.46
CA VAL A 109 12.52 1.29 -9.79
C VAL A 109 12.58 1.58 -8.28
N SER A 110 13.72 1.29 -7.65
CA SER A 110 13.93 1.53 -6.22
C SER A 110 13.75 3.01 -5.86
N SER A 111 14.26 3.92 -6.70
CA SER A 111 14.08 5.36 -6.51
C SER A 111 12.62 5.78 -6.64
N ALA A 112 11.92 5.30 -7.67
CA ALA A 112 10.51 5.61 -7.88
C ALA A 112 9.63 5.12 -6.71
N LEU A 113 9.86 3.90 -6.22
CA LEU A 113 9.15 3.36 -5.06
C LEU A 113 9.40 4.21 -3.80
N ARG A 114 10.65 4.56 -3.51
CA ARG A 114 11.03 5.37 -2.36
C ARG A 114 10.39 6.76 -2.40
N THR A 115 10.43 7.43 -3.56
CA THR A 115 9.81 8.74 -3.75
C THR A 115 8.30 8.71 -3.43
N ASN A 116 7.64 7.61 -3.75
CA ASN A 116 6.21 7.43 -3.50
C ASN A 116 5.91 6.72 -2.15
N LYS A 117 6.91 6.58 -1.29
CA LYS A 117 6.77 5.93 0.04
C LYS A 117 6.19 4.52 -0.04
N LEU A 118 6.54 3.79 -1.10
CA LEU A 118 6.18 2.40 -1.30
C LEU A 118 7.36 1.49 -0.99
N GLY A 119 7.10 0.40 -0.28
CA GLY A 119 8.03 -0.67 -0.08
C GLY A 119 7.67 -1.88 -0.95
N TRP A 120 8.65 -2.50 -1.59
CA TRP A 120 8.49 -3.75 -2.33
C TRP A 120 8.66 -4.93 -1.38
N GLN A 121 7.64 -5.73 -1.20
CA GLN A 121 7.71 -6.90 -0.33
C GLN A 121 8.18 -8.13 -1.10
N ARG A 122 7.38 -8.56 -2.07
CA ARG A 122 7.64 -9.76 -2.87
C ARG A 122 6.78 -9.78 -4.13
N VAL A 123 7.12 -10.70 -5.04
CA VAL A 123 6.27 -11.09 -6.17
C VAL A 123 5.96 -12.57 -6.05
N SER A 124 4.76 -12.97 -6.38
CA SER A 124 4.40 -14.39 -6.44
C SER A 124 5.13 -15.09 -7.60
N THR A 125 5.15 -16.40 -7.57
CA THR A 125 5.56 -17.18 -8.74
C THR A 125 4.67 -16.81 -9.93
N PRO A 126 5.25 -16.54 -11.12
CA PRO A 126 4.47 -16.30 -12.32
C PRO A 126 3.63 -17.52 -12.71
N ASN A 127 2.35 -17.30 -12.96
CA ASN A 127 1.43 -18.34 -13.42
C ASN A 127 1.24 -18.23 -14.92
N ASN A 128 1.41 -19.33 -15.64
CA ASN A 128 1.07 -19.43 -17.06
C ASN A 128 -0.43 -19.73 -17.19
N LEU A 129 -1.17 -18.79 -17.76
CA LEU A 129 -2.63 -18.89 -17.98
C LEU A 129 -2.98 -18.97 -19.47
N THR A 130 -2.02 -19.32 -20.32
CA THR A 130 -2.22 -19.47 -21.76
C THR A 130 -3.36 -20.44 -22.06
N ARG A 131 -4.30 -20.03 -22.90
CA ARG A 131 -5.48 -20.80 -23.29
C ARG A 131 -5.65 -20.78 -24.80
N MET A 132 -6.30 -21.82 -25.30
CA MET A 132 -6.81 -21.83 -26.68
C MET A 132 -8.05 -20.94 -26.75
N GLN A 133 -8.01 -19.89 -27.58
CA GLN A 133 -9.14 -19.02 -27.86
C GLN A 133 -9.41 -18.99 -29.35
N SER A 134 -10.62 -19.40 -29.75
CA SER A 134 -11.02 -19.47 -31.17
C SER A 134 -10.03 -20.19 -32.08
N GLY A 135 -9.43 -21.29 -31.60
CA GLY A 135 -8.45 -22.08 -32.34
C GLY A 135 -7.00 -21.61 -32.30
N ASN A 136 -6.71 -20.45 -31.68
CA ASN A 136 -5.35 -19.94 -31.51
C ASN A 136 -4.96 -19.89 -30.02
N PRO A 137 -3.69 -20.20 -29.67
CA PRO A 137 -3.22 -20.04 -28.30
C PRO A 137 -3.08 -18.54 -27.95
N GLU A 138 -3.86 -18.07 -27.00
CA GLU A 138 -3.66 -16.73 -26.44
C GLU A 138 -2.70 -16.81 -25.27
N GLN A 139 -1.52 -16.25 -25.44
CA GLN A 139 -0.50 -16.15 -24.39
C GLN A 139 -1.02 -15.27 -23.26
N ARG A 140 -0.99 -15.82 -22.04
CA ARG A 140 -1.37 -15.08 -20.83
C ARG A 140 -0.52 -15.53 -19.65
N ALA A 141 -0.04 -14.56 -18.89
CA ALA A 141 0.67 -14.81 -17.63
C ALA A 141 0.20 -13.84 -16.54
N GLN A 142 0.27 -14.29 -15.31
CA GLN A 142 -0.18 -13.53 -14.13
C GLN A 142 0.86 -13.61 -13.02
N CYS A 143 1.02 -12.54 -12.28
CA CYS A 143 1.67 -12.55 -10.97
C CYS A 143 0.98 -11.58 -10.01
N TYR A 144 1.22 -11.78 -8.72
CA TYR A 144 0.81 -10.89 -7.65
C TYR A 144 2.04 -10.17 -7.11
N VAL A 145 2.00 -8.85 -7.09
CA VAL A 145 3.01 -8.00 -6.47
C VAL A 145 2.48 -7.56 -5.11
N TYR A 146 3.28 -7.77 -4.07
CA TYR A 146 2.96 -7.34 -2.71
C TYR A 146 3.80 -6.12 -2.36
N LEU A 147 3.13 -5.05 -2.02
CA LEU A 147 3.73 -3.78 -1.63
C LEU A 147 3.26 -3.41 -0.24
N TYR A 148 4.02 -2.57 0.44
CA TYR A 148 3.55 -1.94 1.67
C TYR A 148 3.72 -0.43 1.61
N TYR A 149 2.82 0.26 2.28
CA TYR A 149 2.86 1.69 2.48
C TYR A 149 2.40 2.02 3.90
N GLU A 150 2.75 3.21 4.35
CA GLU A 150 2.35 3.70 5.66
C GLU A 150 1.01 4.45 5.54
N THR A 151 0.08 4.14 6.44
CA THR A 151 -1.10 4.95 6.72
C THR A 151 -0.86 5.74 8.01
N THR A 152 -1.35 6.96 8.05
CA THR A 152 -1.27 7.84 9.22
C THR A 152 -2.65 8.39 9.51
N ASP A 153 -3.13 8.15 10.72
CA ASP A 153 -4.36 8.73 11.24
C ASP A 153 -3.99 9.70 12.37
N ALA A 154 -4.34 10.98 12.20
CA ALA A 154 -4.11 12.00 13.21
C ALA A 154 -5.29 12.05 14.18
N VAL A 155 -5.01 11.94 15.48
CA VAL A 155 -6.01 11.96 16.55
C VAL A 155 -5.52 12.88 17.66
N THR A 156 -6.41 13.73 18.17
CA THR A 156 -6.15 14.52 19.37
C THR A 156 -6.75 13.81 20.57
N ILE A 157 -5.94 13.54 21.58
CA ILE A 157 -6.35 12.91 22.84
C ILE A 157 -6.12 13.85 24.01
N ASN A 158 -6.86 13.68 25.07
CA ASN A 158 -6.61 14.41 26.32
C ASN A 158 -5.34 13.90 26.97
N SER A 159 -4.51 14.81 27.46
CA SER A 159 -3.33 14.48 28.25
C SER A 159 -3.52 14.91 29.71
N ILE A 160 -2.89 14.19 30.62
CA ILE A 160 -2.79 14.56 32.02
C ILE A 160 -1.43 15.26 32.16
N GLU A 161 -1.44 16.59 32.37
CA GLU A 161 -0.19 17.36 32.55
C GLU A 161 0.35 17.26 33.98
N SER A 162 -0.54 17.04 34.95
CA SER A 162 -0.15 16.84 36.34
C SER A 162 -1.19 16.05 37.09
N ALA A 163 -0.75 15.31 38.08
CA ALA A 163 -1.63 14.66 39.06
C ALA A 163 -1.24 15.15 40.46
N SER A 164 -2.26 15.53 41.23
CA SER A 164 -2.05 15.89 42.65
C SER A 164 -2.62 14.78 43.54
N TYR A 165 -1.97 14.50 44.62
CA TYR A 165 -2.42 13.55 45.62
C TYR A 165 -2.32 14.15 47.02
N GLY A 166 -3.21 13.73 47.89
CA GLY A 166 -3.19 14.03 49.31
C GLY A 166 -3.25 12.73 50.10
N ILE A 167 -2.47 12.63 51.16
CA ILE A 167 -2.53 11.55 52.09
C ILE A 167 -3.14 12.12 53.38
N GLU A 168 -4.27 11.57 53.83
CA GLU A 168 -4.98 11.97 54.98
C GLU A 168 -5.14 10.81 55.99
N TYR A 169 -5.12 11.09 57.29
CA TYR A 169 -5.55 10.15 58.31
C TYR A 169 -7.07 10.04 58.31
N GLU A 170 -7.59 9.01 58.97
CA GLU A 170 -9.05 8.81 59.17
C GLU A 170 -9.76 9.97 59.86
N ASP A 171 -9.02 10.81 60.61
CA ASP A 171 -9.52 11.99 61.29
C ASP A 171 -9.56 13.23 60.36
N GLY A 172 -9.17 13.09 59.08
CA GLY A 172 -9.15 14.19 58.12
C GLY A 172 -7.88 15.03 58.18
N THR A 173 -6.87 14.66 58.98
CA THR A 173 -5.62 15.39 59.05
C THR A 173 -4.77 15.06 57.82
N VAL A 174 -4.43 16.09 56.99
CA VAL A 174 -3.55 15.96 55.82
C VAL A 174 -2.12 15.69 56.26
N VAL A 175 -1.58 14.57 55.90
CA VAL A 175 -0.21 14.11 56.22
C VAL A 175 0.78 14.59 55.17
N ALA A 176 0.41 14.49 53.93
CA ALA A 176 1.26 14.89 52.79
C ALA A 176 0.42 15.26 51.57
N THR A 177 0.90 16.23 50.84
CA THR A 177 0.39 16.57 49.50
C THR A 177 1.55 16.58 48.52
N GLY A 178 1.31 16.16 47.32
CA GLY A 178 2.32 16.25 46.28
C GLY A 178 1.68 16.38 44.90
N SER A 179 2.47 16.77 43.92
CA SER A 179 2.11 16.77 42.51
C SER A 179 3.21 16.08 41.74
N VAL A 180 2.82 15.28 40.79
CA VAL A 180 3.73 14.62 39.82
C VAL A 180 3.51 15.34 38.50
N PRO A 181 4.49 16.10 38.01
CA PRO A 181 4.44 16.62 36.63
C PRO A 181 4.68 15.47 35.63
N ASP A 182 4.19 15.61 34.44
CA ASP A 182 4.41 14.67 33.34
C ASP A 182 5.85 14.76 32.79
#